data_8f7bc29a6af0adc7ea7de05a480f2261
#
_entry.id   8f7bc29a6af0adc7ea7de05a480f2261
#
_cell.length_a   1.000
_cell.length_b   1.000
_cell.length_c   1.000
_cell.angle_alpha   90.00
_cell.angle_beta   90.00
_cell.angle_gamma   90.00
#
_symmetry.space_group_name_H-M   'P 1'
#
loop_
_entity.id
_entity.type
_entity.pdbx_description
1 polymer ?
#
loop_
_entity_poly.entity_id
_entity_poly.type
_entity_poly.pdbx_seq_one_letter_code
_entity_poly.pdbx_strand_id
1 'polypeptide(L)'
;MLEKKPSIQHTHDNDLTHSMVHYLLAIHKLKESKGYARVTDIAHEMGLTKGSVSTALTNLKKRDLVLEDDSKFLSLSSSGHEAVHGILSSRTLLFYFLKDIIGVDEEIAHKDSCLMEHLMSPES
;
A
#
# COMPACT_ATOMS: atom_id res chain seq x y z
N MET A 1 -30.65 3.23 -8.53
CA MET A 1 -30.30 3.02 -8.02
C MET A 1 -30.00 2.73 -7.75
N LEU A 2 -29.92 3.06 -8.12
CA LEU A 2 -29.42 2.82 -7.64
C LEU A 2 -28.91 2.56 -7.32
N GLU A 3 -28.72 2.80 -7.66
CA GLU A 3 -28.05 2.55 -7.13
C GLU A 3 -27.43 2.34 -6.77
N LYS A 4 -27.42 2.63 -6.85
CA LYS A 4 -26.63 2.45 -6.25
C LYS A 4 -26.09 2.08 -6.05
N LYS A 5 -26.13 2.23 -6.17
CA LYS A 5 -25.36 1.86 -5.78
C LYS A 5 -25.00 1.35 -5.35
N PRO A 6 -25.09 1.44 -5.35
CA PRO A 6 -24.37 0.92 -4.92
C PRO A 6 -23.66 0.53 -4.81
N SER A 7 -23.60 0.54 -4.90
CA SER A 7 -22.64 0.05 -4.95
C SER A 7 -21.89 0.19 -4.86
N ILE A 8 -21.92 0.61 -4.99
CA ILE A 8 -20.89 0.78 -4.84
C ILE A 8 -20.31 0.71 -3.79
N GLN A 9 -20.50 0.50 -3.08
CA GLN A 9 -19.90 0.45 -2.17
C GLN A 9 -19.17 -0.54 -1.76
N HIS A 10 -19.13 -1.46 -1.75
CA HIS A 10 -18.31 -2.31 -1.36
C HIS A 10 -17.21 -2.37 -2.01
N THR A 11 -17.22 -1.92 -2.88
CA THR A 11 -16.08 -1.68 -3.60
C THR A 11 -15.14 -0.81 -2.87
N HIS A 12 -15.57 0.08 -2.10
CA HIS A 12 -14.59 0.94 -1.47
C HIS A 12 -13.92 0.31 -0.28
N ASP A 13 -14.29 -0.87 0.08
CA ASP A 13 -13.49 -1.62 1.02
C ASP A 13 -12.16 -1.97 0.41
N ASN A 14 -12.11 -2.07 -0.91
CA ASN A 14 -10.89 -2.34 -1.63
C ASN A 14 -10.26 -1.07 -2.18
N ASP A 15 -10.88 0.06 -1.89
CA ASP A 15 -10.42 1.34 -2.38
C ASP A 15 -9.37 1.89 -1.44
N LEU A 16 -8.12 1.61 -1.75
CA LEU A 16 -7.01 2.12 -0.95
C LEU A 16 -6.58 3.47 -1.48
N THR A 17 -6.48 4.45 -0.60
CA THR A 17 -5.96 5.74 -0.99
C THR A 17 -4.47 5.64 -1.23
N HIS A 18 -3.92 6.62 -1.93
CA HIS A 18 -2.49 6.68 -2.20
C HIS A 18 -1.67 6.56 -0.91
N SER A 19 -2.04 7.30 0.13
CA SER A 19 -1.29 7.27 1.37
C SER A 19 -1.41 5.92 2.08
N MET A 20 -2.59 5.29 2.04
CA MET A 20 -2.77 3.98 2.65
C MET A 20 -1.86 2.95 2.01
N VAL A 21 -1.74 3.00 0.69
CA VAL A 21 -0.83 2.12 -0.04
C VAL A 21 0.60 2.29 0.45
N HIS A 22 1.03 3.54 0.61
CA HIS A 22 2.38 3.81 1.07
C HIS A 22 2.63 3.32 2.50
N TYR A 23 1.63 3.43 3.37
CA TYR A 23 1.76 2.89 4.73
C TYR A 23 1.92 1.37 4.72
N LEU A 24 1.11 0.69 3.93
CA LEU A 24 1.20 -0.77 3.84
C LEU A 24 2.55 -1.21 3.30
N LEU A 25 3.03 -0.52 2.27
CA LEU A 25 4.33 -0.83 1.68
C LEU A 25 5.46 -0.54 2.64
N ALA A 26 5.35 0.51 3.45
CA ALA A 26 6.37 0.84 4.44
C ALA A 26 6.47 -0.26 5.49
N ILE A 27 5.31 -0.75 5.97
CA ILE A 27 5.29 -1.85 6.93
C ILE A 27 5.93 -3.08 6.33
N HIS A 28 5.56 -3.42 5.10
CA HIS A 28 6.12 -4.57 4.40
C HIS A 28 7.64 -4.44 4.28
N LYS A 29 8.11 -3.29 3.83
CA LYS A 29 9.52 -3.04 3.64
C LYS A 29 10.31 -3.16 4.95
N LEU A 30 9.78 -2.59 6.03
CA LEU A 30 10.45 -2.63 7.33
C LEU A 30 10.50 -4.05 7.87
N LYS A 31 9.43 -4.82 7.70
CA LYS A 31 9.43 -6.22 8.13
C LYS A 31 10.46 -7.02 7.36
N GLU A 32 10.62 -6.75 6.06
CA GLU A 32 11.60 -7.45 5.24
C GLU A 32 13.03 -7.07 5.60
N SER A 33 13.27 -5.79 5.86
CA SER A 33 14.64 -5.31 6.08
C SER A 33 15.09 -5.41 7.54
N LYS A 34 14.20 -5.09 8.49
CA LYS A 34 14.54 -5.10 9.91
C LYS A 34 13.91 -6.24 10.70
N GLY A 35 12.88 -6.86 10.15
CA GLY A 35 12.14 -7.90 10.84
C GLY A 35 11.02 -7.38 11.72
N TYR A 36 10.87 -6.08 11.85
CA TYR A 36 9.82 -5.48 12.66
C TYR A 36 9.49 -4.08 12.15
N ALA A 37 8.32 -3.59 12.55
CA ALA A 37 7.88 -2.24 12.21
C ALA A 37 7.15 -1.63 13.40
N ARG A 38 7.49 -0.41 13.76
CA ARG A 38 6.85 0.35 14.82
C ARG A 38 6.49 1.72 14.26
N VAL A 39 5.61 2.44 14.99
CA VAL A 39 5.21 3.78 14.56
C VAL A 39 6.43 4.65 14.28
N THR A 40 7.43 4.59 15.16
CA THR A 40 8.65 5.39 15.01
C THR A 40 9.38 5.05 13.70
N ASP A 41 9.49 3.76 13.39
CA ASP A 41 10.17 3.33 12.17
C ASP A 41 9.44 3.78 10.92
N ILE A 42 8.12 3.68 10.95
CA ILE A 42 7.30 4.10 9.81
C ILE A 42 7.41 5.62 9.62
N ALA A 43 7.33 6.36 10.72
CA ALA A 43 7.46 7.82 10.67
C ALA A 43 8.79 8.21 10.05
N HIS A 44 9.85 7.55 10.46
CA HIS A 44 11.19 7.82 9.92
C HIS A 44 11.27 7.46 8.44
N GLU A 45 10.76 6.29 8.09
CA GLU A 45 10.81 5.80 6.71
C GLU A 45 10.05 6.74 5.76
N MET A 46 8.92 7.26 6.20
CA MET A 46 8.06 8.08 5.37
C MET A 46 8.28 9.59 5.52
N GLY A 47 9.12 9.98 6.46
CA GLY A 47 9.38 11.41 6.70
C GLY A 47 8.18 12.12 7.29
N LEU A 48 7.42 11.45 8.14
CA LEU A 48 6.20 11.98 8.75
C LEU A 48 6.33 12.04 10.26
N THR A 49 5.40 12.73 10.91
CA THR A 49 5.36 12.78 12.38
C THR A 49 4.72 11.50 12.91
N LYS A 50 5.08 11.13 14.15
CA LYS A 50 4.49 9.97 14.80
C LYS A 50 2.98 10.12 14.95
N GLY A 51 2.52 11.34 15.21
CA GLY A 51 1.08 11.59 15.35
C GLY A 51 0.32 11.29 14.08
N SER A 52 0.84 11.76 12.94
CA SER A 52 0.22 11.49 11.64
C SER A 52 0.18 10.00 11.35
N VAL A 53 1.30 9.31 11.64
CA VAL A 53 1.40 7.87 11.41
C VAL A 53 0.41 7.12 12.30
N SER A 54 0.34 7.49 13.59
CA SER A 54 -0.59 6.83 14.52
C SER A 54 -2.04 6.96 14.07
N THR A 55 -2.42 8.15 13.62
CA THR A 55 -3.78 8.38 13.12
C THR A 55 -4.09 7.51 11.91
N ALA A 56 -3.16 7.48 10.96
CA ALA A 56 -3.34 6.68 9.76
C ALA A 56 -3.42 5.18 10.09
N LEU A 57 -2.57 4.73 11.01
CA LEU A 57 -2.56 3.32 11.40
C LEU A 57 -3.83 2.92 12.14
N THR A 58 -4.42 3.83 12.92
CA THR A 58 -5.70 3.57 13.57
C THR A 58 -6.75 3.24 12.51
N ASN A 59 -6.75 4.03 11.43
CA ASN A 59 -7.68 3.81 10.32
C ASN A 59 -7.43 2.47 9.63
N LEU A 60 -6.17 2.14 9.39
CA LEU A 60 -5.81 0.87 8.75
C LEU A 60 -6.15 -0.33 9.63
N LYS A 61 -6.03 -0.18 10.95
CA LYS A 61 -6.42 -1.23 11.88
C LYS A 61 -7.93 -1.44 11.85
N LYS A 62 -8.70 -0.36 11.73
CA LYS A 62 -10.16 -0.46 11.61
C LYS A 62 -10.58 -1.19 10.35
N ARG A 63 -9.80 -1.07 9.29
CA ARG A 63 -10.07 -1.77 8.04
C ARG A 63 -9.54 -3.19 8.02
N ASP A 64 -8.95 -3.63 9.12
CA ASP A 64 -8.39 -4.98 9.26
C ASP A 64 -7.26 -5.24 8.26
N LEU A 65 -6.48 -4.22 7.98
CA LEU A 65 -5.32 -4.34 7.10
C LEU A 65 -4.02 -4.43 7.87
N VAL A 66 -3.99 -3.86 9.08
CA VAL A 66 -2.81 -3.80 9.93
C VAL A 66 -3.16 -4.31 11.33
N LEU A 67 -2.24 -5.06 11.90
CA LEU A 67 -2.35 -5.60 13.27
C LEU A 67 -1.26 -4.99 14.14
N GLU A 68 -1.55 -4.88 15.42
CA GLU A 68 -0.59 -4.38 16.40
C GLU A 68 -0.58 -5.32 17.59
N ASP A 69 0.62 -5.77 18.02
CA ASP A 69 0.71 -6.66 19.16
C ASP A 69 0.88 -5.87 20.45
N ASP A 70 1.00 -6.58 21.58
CA ASP A 70 1.11 -5.95 22.90
C ASP A 70 2.37 -5.11 23.06
N SER A 71 3.39 -5.41 22.29
CA SER A 71 4.65 -4.68 22.31
C SER A 71 4.68 -3.53 21.31
N LYS A 72 3.55 -3.23 20.68
CA LYS A 72 3.41 -2.14 19.72
C LYS A 72 4.08 -2.41 18.40
N PHE A 73 4.40 -3.65 18.09
CA PHE A 73 4.91 -4.02 16.78
C PHE A 73 3.75 -4.16 15.81
N LEU A 74 3.94 -3.63 14.62
CA LEU A 74 2.92 -3.61 13.58
C LEU A 74 3.20 -4.69 12.55
N SER A 75 2.13 -5.26 12.01
CA SER A 75 2.25 -6.26 10.95
C SER A 75 1.02 -6.15 10.06
N LEU A 76 1.11 -6.78 8.90
CA LEU A 76 -0.01 -6.81 7.98
C LEU A 76 -0.91 -8.00 8.32
N SER A 77 -2.21 -7.79 8.29
CA SER A 77 -3.17 -8.88 8.39
C SER A 77 -3.13 -9.69 7.08
N SER A 78 -3.90 -10.77 7.02
CA SER A 78 -4.03 -11.53 5.78
C SER A 78 -4.52 -10.63 4.64
N SER A 79 -5.51 -9.79 4.93
CA SER A 79 -6.03 -8.85 3.93
C SER A 79 -4.97 -7.83 3.54
N GLY A 80 -4.17 -7.36 4.50
CA GLY A 80 -3.08 -6.43 4.22
C GLY A 80 -2.01 -7.06 3.34
N HIS A 81 -1.67 -8.32 3.62
CA HIS A 81 -0.70 -9.05 2.79
C HIS A 81 -1.20 -9.20 1.35
N GLU A 82 -2.48 -9.54 1.20
CA GLU A 82 -3.06 -9.67 -0.13
C GLU A 82 -3.03 -8.36 -0.89
N ALA A 83 -3.34 -7.26 -0.20
CA ALA A 83 -3.32 -5.94 -0.82
C ALA A 83 -1.91 -5.59 -1.30
N VAL A 84 -0.90 -5.81 -0.45
CA VAL A 84 0.48 -5.51 -0.81
C VAL A 84 0.94 -6.40 -1.97
N HIS A 85 0.59 -7.68 -1.92
CA HIS A 85 0.97 -8.61 -2.98
C HIS A 85 0.39 -8.16 -4.33
N GLY A 86 -0.89 -7.76 -4.35
CA GLY A 86 -1.51 -7.25 -5.56
C GLY A 86 -0.83 -5.98 -6.08
N ILE A 87 -0.51 -5.07 -5.17
CA ILE A 87 0.16 -3.81 -5.54
C ILE A 87 1.52 -4.09 -6.16
N LEU A 88 2.32 -4.93 -5.51
CA LEU A 88 3.67 -5.25 -5.99
C LEU A 88 3.63 -5.97 -7.32
N SER A 89 2.65 -6.86 -7.51
CA SER A 89 2.49 -7.56 -8.77
C SER A 89 2.16 -6.60 -9.91
N SER A 90 1.26 -5.66 -9.66
CA SER A 90 0.91 -4.64 -10.65
C SER A 90 2.11 -3.79 -11.02
N ARG A 91 2.88 -3.36 -10.02
CA ARG A 91 4.08 -2.57 -10.27
C ARG A 91 5.09 -3.33 -11.11
N THR A 92 5.27 -4.60 -10.81
CA THR A 92 6.21 -5.44 -11.52
C THR A 92 5.82 -5.56 -12.99
N LEU A 93 4.54 -5.79 -13.25
CA LEU A 93 4.04 -5.88 -14.63
C LEU A 93 4.24 -4.57 -15.37
N LEU A 94 3.89 -3.45 -14.75
CA LEU A 94 4.06 -2.14 -15.39
C LEU A 94 5.53 -1.84 -15.62
N PHE A 95 6.38 -2.19 -14.66
CA PHE A 95 7.82 -1.99 -14.77
C PHE A 95 8.37 -2.73 -16.00
N TYR A 96 8.06 -4.00 -16.14
CA TYR A 96 8.54 -4.79 -17.25
C TYR A 96 7.97 -4.31 -18.57
N PHE A 97 6.71 -3.91 -18.58
CA PHE A 97 6.09 -3.36 -19.77
C PHE A 97 6.84 -2.12 -20.24
N LEU A 98 7.10 -1.18 -19.32
CA LEU A 98 7.78 0.06 -19.67
C LEU A 98 9.22 -0.18 -20.08
N LYS A 99 9.92 -1.05 -19.39
CA LYS A 99 11.32 -1.32 -19.66
C LYS A 99 11.53 -2.11 -20.94
N ASP A 100 10.78 -3.21 -21.09
CA ASP A 100 11.04 -4.17 -22.17
C ASP A 100 10.31 -3.83 -23.45
N ILE A 101 9.15 -3.19 -23.36
CA ILE A 101 8.31 -2.91 -24.53
C ILE A 101 8.57 -1.49 -25.07
N ILE A 102 8.60 -0.53 -24.14
CA ILE A 102 8.72 0.88 -24.52
C ILE A 102 10.18 1.33 -24.57
N GLY A 103 11.05 0.64 -23.84
CA GLY A 103 12.48 0.95 -23.83
C GLY A 103 12.86 2.05 -22.85
N VAL A 104 12.05 2.30 -21.85
CA VAL A 104 12.34 3.27 -20.81
C VAL A 104 13.41 2.70 -19.89
N ASP A 105 14.33 3.56 -19.39
CA ASP A 105 15.36 3.03 -18.52
C ASP A 105 14.76 2.62 -17.15
N GLU A 106 15.54 1.83 -16.41
CA GLU A 106 15.06 1.13 -15.24
C GLU A 106 14.50 2.05 -14.16
N GLU A 107 15.19 3.14 -13.89
CA GLU A 107 14.77 4.05 -12.84
C GLU A 107 13.48 4.76 -13.19
N ILE A 108 13.36 5.19 -14.43
CA ILE A 108 12.15 5.84 -14.91
C ILE A 108 10.98 4.87 -14.92
N ALA A 109 11.22 3.62 -15.29
CA ALA A 109 10.18 2.61 -15.32
C ALA A 109 9.60 2.35 -13.93
N HIS A 110 10.46 2.31 -12.90
CA HIS A 110 9.99 2.15 -11.53
C HIS A 110 9.09 3.30 -11.11
N LYS A 111 9.50 4.52 -11.42
CA LYS A 111 8.74 5.71 -11.06
C LYS A 111 7.39 5.75 -11.77
N ASP A 112 7.41 5.49 -13.08
CA ASP A 112 6.20 5.53 -13.88
C ASP A 112 5.24 4.42 -13.53
N SER A 113 5.72 3.22 -13.23
CA SER A 113 4.84 2.13 -12.86
C SER A 113 4.14 2.41 -11.53
N CYS A 114 4.82 3.08 -10.61
CA CYS A 114 4.18 3.48 -9.35
C CYS A 114 3.05 4.47 -9.60
N LEU A 115 3.29 5.46 -10.47
CA LEU A 115 2.27 6.45 -10.79
C LEU A 115 1.10 5.82 -11.53
N MET A 116 1.38 4.97 -12.50
CA MET A 116 0.33 4.32 -13.27
C MET A 116 -0.53 3.41 -12.42
N GLU A 117 0.08 2.75 -11.45
CA GLU A 117 -0.66 1.90 -10.54
C GLU A 117 -1.73 2.68 -9.79
N HIS A 118 -1.42 3.92 -9.37
CA HIS A 118 -2.37 4.75 -8.64
C HIS A 118 -3.48 5.28 -9.53
N LEU A 119 -3.25 5.34 -10.84
CA LEU A 119 -4.26 5.79 -11.78
C LEU A 119 -5.17 4.65 -12.25
N MET A 120 -4.75 3.41 -12.03
CA MET A 120 -5.50 2.23 -12.48
C MET A 120 -6.14 1.55 -11.30
N SER A 121 -7.37 1.07 -11.49
CA SER A 121 -8.02 0.28 -10.45
C SER A 121 -7.40 -1.13 -10.42
N PRO A 122 -7.57 -1.86 -9.31
CA PRO A 122 -7.04 -3.22 -9.24
C PRO A 122 -7.58 -4.15 -10.33
N GLU A 123 -8.75 -3.82 -10.87
CA GLU A 123 -9.36 -4.62 -11.92
C GLU A 123 -8.82 -4.29 -13.30
N SER A 124 -8.09 -3.23 -13.41
CA SER A 124 -7.48 -2.85 -14.67
C SER A 124 -6.16 -3.54 -14.87
#